data_64799ecc85c4de5c6981102312838bd8
#
_entry.id   64799ecc85c4de5c6981102312838bd8
#
_cell.length_a   1.000
_cell.length_b   1.000
_cell.length_c   1.000
_cell.angle_alpha   90.00
_cell.angle_beta   90.00
_cell.angle_gamma   90.00
#
_symmetry.space_group_name_H-M   'P 1'
#
loop_
_entity.id
_entity.type
_entity.pdbx_description
1 polymer ?
#
loop_
_entity_poly.entity_id
_entity_poly.type
_entity_poly.pdbx_seq_one_letter_code
_entity_poly.pdbx_strand_id
1 'polypeptide(L)'
;MGKPEGLVENYLIRKCKKYGFWCKKFVSPGSSGVPDRIVIADGDVLFIELKRESGGKVSELQKICIDEINAAGGTAIVCAGKAAVDAVLEPYIQRHLSQCGREKP
;
A
#
# COMPACT_ATOMS: atom_id res chain seq x y z
N MET A 1 -5.74 9.09 20.34
CA MET A 1 -4.51 8.63 19.69
C MET A 1 -4.72 7.33 18.99
N GLY A 2 -4.29 7.23 17.75
CA GLY A 2 -4.42 6.03 16.98
C GLY A 2 -3.46 4.95 17.42
N LYS A 3 -3.77 3.71 17.06
CA LYS A 3 -2.85 2.61 17.24
C LYS A 3 -1.64 2.82 16.32
N PRO A 4 -0.46 2.24 16.64
CA PRO A 4 0.73 2.37 15.76
C PRO A 4 0.46 1.99 14.30
N GLU A 5 -0.36 0.97 14.04
CA GLU A 5 -0.73 0.60 12.68
C GLU A 5 -1.55 1.71 12.02
N GLY A 6 -2.44 2.37 12.77
CA GLY A 6 -3.23 3.47 12.26
C GLY A 6 -2.37 4.66 11.84
N LEU A 7 -1.25 4.89 12.53
CA LEU A 7 -0.32 5.95 12.15
C LEU A 7 0.33 5.65 10.80
N VAL A 8 0.69 4.39 10.55
CA VAL A 8 1.27 3.96 9.28
C VAL A 8 0.23 4.07 8.16
N GLU A 9 -1.00 3.65 8.43
CA GLU A 9 -2.09 3.75 7.46
C GLU A 9 -2.37 5.20 7.09
N ASN A 10 -2.44 6.09 8.08
CA ASN A 10 -2.67 7.51 7.82
C ASN A 10 -1.53 8.12 7.01
N TYR A 11 -0.30 7.69 7.26
CA TYR A 11 0.85 8.13 6.49
C TYR A 11 0.71 7.73 5.02
N LEU A 12 0.34 6.48 4.76
CA LEU A 12 0.09 6.01 3.40
C LEU A 12 -0.99 6.84 2.71
N ILE A 13 -2.12 7.06 3.39
CA ILE A 13 -3.23 7.82 2.84
C ILE A 13 -2.79 9.22 2.45
N ARG A 14 -2.08 9.91 3.33
CA ARG A 14 -1.60 11.27 3.06
C ARG A 14 -0.62 11.30 1.90
N LYS A 15 0.27 10.33 1.83
CA LYS A 15 1.25 10.27 0.76
C LYS A 15 0.60 10.03 -0.59
N CYS A 16 -0.35 9.10 -0.65
CA CYS A 16 -1.13 8.86 -1.86
C CYS A 16 -1.88 10.12 -2.31
N LYS A 17 -2.50 10.81 -1.37
CA LYS A 17 -3.23 12.04 -1.68
C LYS A 17 -2.29 13.10 -2.24
N LYS A 18 -1.10 13.23 -1.67
CA LYS A 18 -0.11 14.21 -2.12
C LYS A 18 0.27 14.02 -3.58
N TYR A 19 0.40 12.78 -4.03
CA TYR A 19 0.85 12.48 -5.40
C TYR A 19 -0.28 12.08 -6.34
N GLY A 20 -1.53 12.16 -5.88
CA GLY A 20 -2.68 11.84 -6.73
C GLY A 20 -2.88 10.36 -6.97
N PHE A 21 -2.32 9.49 -6.13
CA PHE A 21 -2.55 8.06 -6.22
C PHE A 21 -3.90 7.72 -5.58
N TRP A 22 -4.60 6.76 -6.18
CA TRP A 22 -5.88 6.30 -5.65
C TRP A 22 -5.62 5.32 -4.51
N CYS A 23 -6.25 5.54 -3.36
CA CYS A 23 -6.04 4.69 -2.19
C CYS A 23 -7.36 4.48 -1.48
N LYS A 24 -7.81 3.23 -1.42
CA LYS A 24 -9.07 2.88 -0.77
C LYS A 24 -8.89 1.66 0.13
N LYS A 25 -9.71 1.62 1.16
CA LYS A 25 -9.75 0.50 2.06
C LYS A 25 -10.24 -0.75 1.32
N PHE A 26 -9.58 -1.86 1.54
CA PHE A 26 -10.00 -3.12 0.93
C PHE A 26 -10.74 -3.96 1.97
N VAL A 27 -11.97 -4.30 1.64
CA VAL A 27 -12.80 -5.17 2.48
C VAL A 27 -13.40 -6.23 1.57
N SER A 28 -13.31 -7.48 2.00
CA SER A 28 -13.88 -8.61 1.25
C SER A 28 -14.83 -9.37 2.16
N PRO A 29 -16.14 -9.18 2.02
CA PRO A 29 -17.12 -9.95 2.80
C PRO A 29 -16.93 -11.45 2.55
N GLY A 30 -16.94 -12.25 3.60
CA GLY A 30 -16.79 -13.68 3.48
C GLY A 30 -15.37 -14.17 3.30
N SER A 31 -14.38 -13.29 3.33
CA SER A 31 -12.97 -13.67 3.21
C SER A 31 -12.15 -12.84 4.17
N SER A 32 -11.49 -13.50 5.12
CA SER A 32 -10.59 -12.85 6.06
C SER A 32 -9.19 -12.75 5.49
N GLY A 33 -8.40 -11.81 6.01
CA GLY A 33 -6.98 -11.73 5.71
C GLY A 33 -6.64 -10.99 4.43
N VAL A 34 -7.58 -10.28 3.82
CA VAL A 34 -7.24 -9.42 2.68
C VAL A 34 -6.37 -8.26 3.15
N PRO A 35 -5.48 -7.74 2.28
CA PRO A 35 -4.67 -6.57 2.61
C PRO A 35 -5.52 -5.34 2.96
N ASP A 36 -4.96 -4.43 3.74
CA ASP A 36 -5.70 -3.27 4.26
C ASP A 36 -6.16 -2.29 3.18
N ARG A 37 -5.32 -2.05 2.19
CA ARG A 37 -5.56 -1.00 1.21
C ARG A 37 -5.25 -1.46 -0.21
N ILE A 38 -6.02 -0.90 -1.15
CA ILE A 38 -5.69 -0.98 -2.58
C ILE A 38 -5.18 0.39 -2.98
N VAL A 39 -4.03 0.43 -3.63
CA VAL A 39 -3.44 1.67 -4.16
C VAL A 39 -3.26 1.52 -5.66
N ILE A 40 -3.68 2.52 -6.41
CA ILE A 40 -3.37 2.59 -7.83
C ILE A 40 -2.42 3.76 -8.03
N ALA A 41 -1.22 3.46 -8.49
CA ALA A 41 -0.17 4.44 -8.68
C ALA A 41 0.40 4.26 -10.08
N ASP A 42 0.27 5.29 -10.91
CA ASP A 42 0.75 5.27 -12.30
C ASP A 42 0.27 4.04 -13.08
N GLY A 43 -0.98 3.65 -12.86
CA GLY A 43 -1.58 2.52 -13.55
C GLY A 43 -1.34 1.16 -12.92
N ASP A 44 -0.41 1.05 -11.97
CA ASP A 44 -0.15 -0.21 -11.28
C ASP A 44 -1.05 -0.33 -10.05
N VAL A 45 -1.59 -1.52 -9.84
CA VAL A 45 -2.48 -1.81 -8.71
C VAL A 45 -1.65 -2.53 -7.64
N LEU A 46 -1.62 -1.96 -6.44
CA LEU A 46 -0.89 -2.50 -5.31
C LEU A 46 -1.86 -2.84 -4.18
N PHE A 47 -1.70 -4.02 -3.60
CA PHE A 47 -2.43 -4.42 -2.40
C PHE A 47 -1.47 -4.29 -1.24
N ILE A 48 -1.79 -3.43 -0.27
CA ILE A 48 -0.84 -3.10 0.80
C ILE A 48 -1.41 -3.50 2.15
N GLU A 49 -0.69 -4.36 2.84
CA GLU A 49 -0.95 -4.74 4.21
C GLU A 49 -0.06 -3.88 5.11
N LEU A 50 -0.67 -3.17 6.06
CA LEU A 50 0.05 -2.22 6.89
C LEU A 50 0.26 -2.79 8.28
N LYS A 51 1.49 -2.67 8.77
CA LYS A 51 1.87 -3.10 10.11
C LYS A 51 2.67 -1.98 10.77
N ARG A 52 2.64 -1.96 12.09
CA ARG A 52 3.53 -1.05 12.85
C ARG A 52 4.98 -1.48 12.61
N GLU A 53 5.90 -0.56 12.83
CA GLU A 53 7.30 -0.75 12.50
C GLU A 53 7.90 -1.97 13.22
N SER A 54 7.54 -2.18 14.49
CA SER A 54 8.05 -3.33 15.24
C SER A 54 6.91 -4.00 15.99
N GLY A 55 6.99 -5.32 16.13
CA GLY A 55 6.01 -6.12 16.87
C GLY A 55 4.73 -6.41 16.12
N GLY A 56 4.55 -5.89 14.91
CA GLY A 56 3.40 -6.23 14.09
C GLY A 56 3.61 -7.60 13.44
N LYS A 57 2.56 -8.42 13.40
CA LYS A 57 2.64 -9.76 12.81
C LYS A 57 1.63 -9.91 11.70
N VAL A 58 2.07 -10.53 10.62
CA VAL A 58 1.18 -10.92 9.53
C VAL A 58 0.57 -12.26 9.90
N SER A 59 -0.76 -12.34 9.94
CA SER A 59 -1.46 -13.58 10.28
C SER A 59 -1.31 -14.62 9.16
N GLU A 60 -1.61 -15.87 9.47
CA GLU A 60 -1.57 -16.92 8.45
C GLU A 60 -2.54 -16.66 7.32
N LEU A 61 -3.75 -16.18 7.62
CA LEU A 61 -4.72 -15.85 6.58
C LEU A 61 -4.23 -14.70 5.71
N GLN A 62 -3.56 -13.71 6.30
CA GLN A 62 -2.98 -12.61 5.52
C GLN A 62 -1.87 -13.10 4.61
N LYS A 63 -0.99 -13.99 5.11
CA LYS A 63 0.09 -14.56 4.30
C LYS A 63 -0.48 -15.33 3.10
N ILE A 64 -1.50 -16.14 3.35
CA ILE A 64 -2.14 -16.91 2.28
C ILE A 64 -2.71 -15.98 1.22
N CYS A 65 -3.42 -14.96 1.63
CA CYS A 65 -4.04 -14.02 0.70
C CYS A 65 -2.98 -13.26 -0.12
N ILE A 66 -1.92 -12.79 0.53
CA ILE A 66 -0.82 -12.11 -0.14
C ILE A 66 -0.17 -13.03 -1.17
N ASP A 67 0.08 -14.29 -0.79
CA ASP A 67 0.68 -15.25 -1.71
C ASP A 67 -0.26 -15.54 -2.90
N GLU A 68 -1.56 -15.65 -2.66
CA GLU A 68 -2.53 -15.86 -3.73
C GLU A 68 -2.55 -14.70 -4.72
N ILE A 69 -2.53 -13.47 -4.22
CA ILE A 69 -2.52 -12.28 -5.08
C ILE A 69 -1.27 -12.28 -5.94
N ASN A 70 -0.11 -12.52 -5.33
CA ASN A 70 1.16 -12.51 -6.05
C ASN A 70 1.25 -13.66 -7.05
N ALA A 71 0.74 -14.83 -6.70
CA ALA A 71 0.72 -15.98 -7.61
C ALA A 71 -0.19 -15.74 -8.82
N ALA A 72 -1.24 -14.96 -8.64
CA ALA A 72 -2.16 -14.61 -9.72
C ALA A 72 -1.61 -13.50 -10.63
N GLY A 73 -0.43 -12.98 -10.35
CA GLY A 73 0.18 -11.91 -11.13
C GLY A 73 -0.06 -10.51 -10.58
N GLY A 74 -0.72 -10.41 -9.43
CA GLY A 74 -0.91 -9.12 -8.76
C GLY A 74 0.32 -8.75 -7.95
N THR A 75 0.22 -7.63 -7.23
CA THR A 75 1.30 -7.16 -6.37
C THR A 75 0.72 -6.90 -4.98
N ALA A 76 1.08 -7.72 -4.02
CA ALA A 76 0.68 -7.56 -2.63
C ALA A 76 1.94 -7.47 -1.76
N ILE A 77 1.98 -6.45 -0.90
CA ILE A 77 3.18 -6.08 -0.16
C ILE A 77 2.80 -5.79 1.29
N VAL A 78 3.66 -6.19 2.21
CA VAL A 78 3.54 -5.81 3.62
C VAL A 78 4.43 -4.59 3.86
N CYS A 79 3.85 -3.53 4.42
CA CYS A 79 4.59 -2.33 4.81
C CYS A 79 4.59 -2.22 6.32
N ALA A 80 5.72 -2.50 6.94
CA ALA A 80 5.91 -2.34 8.38
C ALA A 80 6.59 -1.00 8.63
N GLY A 81 5.80 -0.01 9.05
CA GLY A 81 6.30 1.33 9.34
C GLY A 81 6.29 2.27 8.14
N LYS A 82 6.53 3.54 8.42
CA LYS A 82 6.50 4.60 7.40
C LYS A 82 7.61 4.46 6.37
N ALA A 83 8.80 4.03 6.80
CA ALA A 83 9.92 3.87 5.87
C ALA A 83 9.61 2.81 4.80
N ALA A 84 8.88 1.75 5.18
CA ALA A 84 8.48 0.72 4.22
C ALA A 84 7.46 1.27 3.21
N VAL A 85 6.54 2.13 3.67
CA VAL A 85 5.60 2.82 2.78
C VAL A 85 6.38 3.67 1.77
N ASP A 86 7.35 4.44 2.25
CA ASP A 86 8.19 5.27 1.38
C ASP A 86 8.92 4.44 0.33
N ALA A 87 9.50 3.32 0.76
CA ALA A 87 10.26 2.45 -0.15
C ALA A 87 9.37 1.87 -1.26
N VAL A 88 8.15 1.47 -0.92
CA VAL A 88 7.21 0.91 -1.89
C VAL A 88 6.75 1.96 -2.89
N LEU A 89 6.45 3.17 -2.43
CA LEU A 89 5.91 4.22 -3.28
C LEU A 89 6.96 4.98 -4.06
N GLU A 90 8.24 4.94 -3.65
CA GLU A 90 9.29 5.76 -4.26
C GLU A 90 9.39 5.60 -5.78
N PRO A 91 9.42 4.39 -6.36
CA PRO A 91 9.50 4.26 -7.82
C PRO A 91 8.33 4.92 -8.53
N TYR A 92 7.13 4.83 -7.94
CA TYR A 92 5.93 5.43 -8.52
C TYR A 92 5.94 6.94 -8.39
N ILE A 93 6.45 7.46 -7.27
CA ILE A 93 6.59 8.90 -7.06
C ILE A 93 7.56 9.48 -8.07
N GLN A 94 8.71 8.84 -8.28
CA GLN A 94 9.69 9.32 -9.24
C GLN A 94 9.15 9.31 -10.66
N ARG A 95 8.43 8.25 -11.03
CA ARG A 95 7.79 8.16 -12.34
C ARG A 95 6.75 9.28 -12.51
N HIS A 96 5.93 9.49 -11.47
CA HIS A 96 4.91 10.52 -11.48
C HIS A 96 5.52 11.92 -11.65
N LEU A 97 6.57 12.23 -10.89
CA LEU A 97 7.24 13.53 -10.98
C LEU A 97 7.87 13.73 -12.36
N SER A 98 8.47 12.70 -12.92
CA SER A 98 9.04 12.77 -14.27
C SER A 98 7.97 13.06 -15.32
N GLN A 99 6.83 12.39 -15.22
CA GLN A 99 5.72 12.61 -16.16
C GLN A 99 5.15 14.02 -16.02
N CYS A 100 4.95 14.49 -14.81
CA CYS A 100 4.46 15.85 -14.57
C CYS A 100 5.42 16.89 -15.13
N GLY A 101 6.72 16.68 -14.95
CA GLY A 101 7.74 17.58 -15.49
C GLY A 101 7.73 17.64 -17.01
N ARG A 102 7.51 16.49 -17.66
CA ARG A 102 7.48 16.43 -19.12
C ARG A 102 6.21 16.99 -19.73
N GLU A 103 5.10 16.90 -19.00
CA GLU A 103 3.80 17.35 -19.50
C GLU A 103 3.61 18.86 -19.38
N LYS A 104 4.38 19.51 -18.57
CA LYS A 104 4.27 20.96 -18.44
C LYS A 104 4.84 21.63 -19.66
N PRO A 105 4.07 22.55 -20.24
CA PRO A 105 4.55 23.31 -21.39
C PRO A 105 5.72 24.19 -21.01
#